data_49eef6c947ebd3ec1e2f64761158657b
#
_entry.id   49eef6c947ebd3ec1e2f64761158657b
#
_cell.length_a   1.000
_cell.length_b   1.000
_cell.length_c   1.000
_cell.angle_alpha   90.00
_cell.angle_beta   90.00
_cell.angle_gamma   90.00
#
_symmetry.space_group_name_H-M   'P 1'
#
loop_
_entity.id
_entity.type
_entity.pdbx_description
1 polymer ?
#
loop_
_entity_poly.entity_id
_entity_poly.type
_entity_poly.pdbx_seq_one_letter_code
_entity_poly.pdbx_strand_id
1 'polypeptide(L)'
;MKLDLGTVGKWEESLREAGYMSEDDHIIEHTKGDLWEMMSQTRGNFFFTNEKFIFTGGLLGVSNFAVKYSDIKELKLVNVGGLIPIIPTGIKVTCLNPENGKTVKHKCSVMKRKEWIEYLREKAGLRTLTSG
;
A
#
# COMPACT_ATOMS: atom_id res chain seq x y z
N MET A 1 -11.52 15.16 5.40
CA MET A 1 -12.74 14.46 5.05
C MET A 1 -13.06 13.44 6.09
N LYS A 2 -14.26 13.43 6.56
CA LYS A 2 -14.64 12.46 7.56
C LYS A 2 -14.83 11.11 6.92
N LEU A 3 -14.40 10.06 7.62
CA LEU A 3 -14.66 8.72 7.16
C LEU A 3 -16.12 8.41 7.39
N ASP A 4 -16.75 7.80 6.42
CA ASP A 4 -18.09 7.26 6.59
C ASP A 4 -17.92 5.93 7.29
N LEU A 5 -18.30 5.86 8.55
CA LEU A 5 -18.13 4.66 9.34
C LEU A 5 -18.86 3.45 8.74
N GLY A 6 -19.98 3.67 8.07
CA GLY A 6 -20.68 2.58 7.40
C GLY A 6 -19.87 2.01 6.24
N THR A 7 -19.24 2.89 5.44
CA THR A 7 -18.40 2.46 4.34
C THR A 7 -17.13 1.77 4.84
N VAL A 8 -16.50 2.33 5.87
CA VAL A 8 -15.31 1.73 6.47
C VAL A 8 -15.65 0.35 7.02
N GLY A 9 -16.78 0.20 7.68
CA GLY A 9 -17.22 -1.10 8.20
C GLY A 9 -17.38 -2.14 7.10
N LYS A 10 -17.94 -1.74 5.96
CA LYS A 10 -18.09 -2.66 4.82
C LYS A 10 -16.74 -3.03 4.23
N TRP A 11 -15.81 -2.10 4.15
CA TRP A 11 -14.46 -2.40 3.67
C TRP A 11 -13.75 -3.37 4.61
N GLU A 12 -13.87 -3.16 5.92
CA GLU A 12 -13.26 -4.05 6.89
C GLU A 12 -13.82 -5.46 6.76
N GLU A 13 -15.14 -5.58 6.61
CA GLU A 13 -15.77 -6.86 6.45
C GLU A 13 -15.24 -7.57 5.19
N SER A 14 -15.17 -6.85 4.06
CA SER A 14 -14.65 -7.41 2.82
C SER A 14 -13.19 -7.81 2.93
N LEU A 15 -12.38 -7.01 3.60
CA LEU A 15 -10.95 -7.31 3.76
C LEU A 15 -10.73 -8.51 4.69
N ARG A 16 -11.58 -8.66 5.71
CA ARG A 16 -11.52 -9.83 6.58
C ARG A 16 -11.93 -11.10 5.84
N GLU A 17 -13.00 -11.01 5.03
CA GLU A 17 -13.43 -12.16 4.22
C GLU A 17 -12.35 -12.57 3.22
N ALA A 18 -11.61 -11.62 2.68
CA ALA A 18 -10.54 -11.90 1.74
C ALA A 18 -9.26 -12.43 2.43
N GLY A 19 -9.24 -12.42 3.76
CA GLY A 19 -8.07 -12.88 4.50
C GLY A 19 -6.98 -11.84 4.65
N TYR A 20 -7.26 -10.56 4.34
CA TYR A 20 -6.26 -9.50 4.43
C TYR A 20 -6.20 -8.84 5.79
N MET A 21 -7.22 -8.93 6.59
CA MET A 21 -7.27 -8.36 7.92
C MET A 21 -7.68 -9.39 8.96
N SER A 22 -7.15 -9.29 10.18
CA SER A 22 -7.61 -10.11 11.28
C SER A 22 -8.84 -9.46 11.92
N GLU A 23 -9.52 -10.21 12.79
CA GLU A 23 -10.71 -9.69 13.47
C GLU A 23 -10.40 -8.50 14.36
N ASP A 24 -9.17 -8.44 14.89
CA ASP A 24 -8.80 -7.37 15.79
C ASP A 24 -8.20 -6.16 15.09
N ASP A 25 -7.99 -6.24 13.80
CA ASP A 25 -7.38 -5.15 13.04
C ASP A 25 -8.44 -4.19 12.51
N HIS A 26 -8.09 -2.93 12.36
CA HIS A 26 -9.01 -1.91 11.87
C HIS A 26 -8.32 -0.97 10.89
N ILE A 27 -9.09 -0.44 9.95
CA ILE A 27 -8.61 0.55 9.00
C ILE A 27 -8.44 1.87 9.73
N ILE A 28 -7.23 2.43 9.69
CA ILE A 28 -6.92 3.71 10.31
C ILE A 28 -6.98 4.84 9.28
N GLU A 29 -6.44 4.58 8.08
CA GLU A 29 -6.41 5.56 7.00
C GLU A 29 -6.63 4.87 5.67
N HIS A 30 -7.03 5.62 4.65
CA HIS A 30 -7.14 5.09 3.30
C HIS A 30 -6.93 6.21 2.28
N THR A 31 -6.53 5.84 1.09
CA THR A 31 -6.42 6.79 -0.01
C THR A 31 -6.60 6.05 -1.34
N LYS A 32 -7.14 6.74 -2.32
CA LYS A 32 -7.24 6.19 -3.66
C LYS A 32 -5.89 6.31 -4.34
N GLY A 33 -5.62 5.41 -5.26
CA GLY A 33 -4.40 5.47 -6.03
C GLY A 33 -4.33 4.34 -7.03
N ASP A 34 -3.17 4.18 -7.64
CA ASP A 34 -2.96 3.20 -8.67
C ASP A 34 -1.78 2.31 -8.33
N LEU A 35 -1.88 1.06 -8.72
CA LEU A 35 -0.76 0.14 -8.63
C LEU A 35 -0.21 -0.06 -10.03
N TRP A 36 1.09 0.10 -10.19
CA TRP A 36 1.76 -0.09 -11.48
C TRP A 36 2.54 -1.40 -11.49
N GLU A 37 2.24 -2.23 -12.49
CA GLU A 37 2.94 -3.49 -12.64
C GLU A 37 3.38 -3.58 -14.08
N MET A 38 4.68 -3.51 -14.33
CA MET A 38 5.23 -3.50 -15.69
C MET A 38 4.55 -2.40 -16.51
N MET A 39 3.75 -2.78 -17.50
CA MET A 39 3.07 -1.83 -18.39
C MET A 39 1.62 -1.61 -17.98
N SER A 40 1.15 -2.23 -16.92
CA SER A 40 -0.26 -2.11 -16.55
C SER A 40 -0.46 -1.24 -15.32
N GLN A 41 -1.63 -0.64 -15.22
CA GLN A 41 -2.01 0.25 -14.14
C GLN A 41 -3.36 -0.21 -13.63
N THR A 42 -3.46 -0.42 -12.33
CA THR A 42 -4.72 -0.82 -11.71
C THR A 42 -5.15 0.26 -10.73
N ARG A 43 -6.30 0.83 -10.93
CA ARG A 43 -6.84 1.82 -10.01
C ARG A 43 -7.51 1.12 -8.84
N GLY A 44 -7.33 1.65 -7.65
CA GLY A 44 -7.91 1.05 -6.46
C GLY A 44 -7.77 1.91 -5.22
N ASN A 45 -7.77 1.25 -4.08
CA ASN A 45 -7.64 1.90 -2.80
C ASN A 45 -6.50 1.30 -2.01
N PHE A 46 -5.78 2.17 -1.32
CA PHE A 46 -4.75 1.75 -0.38
C PHE A 46 -5.34 1.93 1.02
N PHE A 47 -5.22 0.90 1.85
CA PHE A 47 -5.70 0.92 3.22
C PHE A 47 -4.52 0.77 4.15
N PHE A 48 -4.54 1.54 5.22
CA PHE A 48 -3.51 1.49 6.25
C PHE A 48 -4.22 1.07 7.52
N THR A 49 -3.99 -0.17 7.93
CA THR A 49 -4.63 -0.70 9.13
C THR A 49 -3.66 -0.60 10.31
N ASN A 50 -4.02 -1.11 11.46
CA ASN A 50 -3.08 -1.14 12.59
C ASN A 50 -1.88 -2.02 12.28
N GLU A 51 -2.06 -3.09 11.51
CA GLU A 51 -1.02 -4.08 11.27
C GLU A 51 -0.47 -4.13 9.86
N LYS A 52 -1.21 -3.64 8.87
CA LYS A 52 -0.89 -3.90 7.46
C LYS A 52 -1.12 -2.72 6.53
N PHE A 53 -0.38 -2.75 5.43
CA PHE A 53 -0.59 -1.92 4.25
C PHE A 53 -1.24 -2.81 3.19
N ILE A 54 -2.41 -2.41 2.70
CA ILE A 54 -3.23 -3.24 1.82
C ILE A 54 -3.63 -2.47 0.57
N PHE A 55 -3.59 -3.12 -0.58
CA PHE A 55 -4.14 -2.56 -1.82
C PHE A 55 -5.23 -3.47 -2.35
N THR A 56 -6.35 -2.89 -2.72
CA THR A 56 -7.40 -3.60 -3.44
C THR A 56 -7.81 -2.79 -4.66
N GLY A 57 -7.94 -3.46 -5.80
CA GLY A 57 -8.36 -2.78 -7.01
C GLY A 57 -8.58 -3.77 -8.14
N GLY A 58 -8.94 -3.22 -9.31
CA GLY A 58 -9.19 -4.03 -10.48
C GLY A 58 -10.46 -4.86 -10.37
N LEU A 59 -10.82 -5.48 -11.49
CA LEU A 59 -12.06 -6.22 -11.58
C LEU A 59 -12.00 -7.56 -10.83
N LEU A 60 -10.88 -8.26 -10.93
CA LEU A 60 -10.75 -9.58 -10.34
C LEU A 60 -9.87 -9.62 -9.09
N GLY A 61 -9.39 -8.47 -8.66
CA GLY A 61 -8.54 -8.39 -7.49
C GLY A 61 -7.20 -9.12 -7.60
N VAL A 62 -6.75 -9.43 -8.82
CA VAL A 62 -5.54 -10.21 -9.02
C VAL A 62 -4.27 -9.49 -8.58
N SER A 63 -4.32 -8.16 -8.49
CA SER A 63 -3.18 -7.38 -8.06
C SER A 63 -3.26 -6.99 -6.60
N ASN A 64 -4.28 -7.45 -5.88
CA ASN A 64 -4.45 -7.11 -4.48
C ASN A 64 -3.31 -7.66 -3.64
N PHE A 65 -2.92 -6.94 -2.61
CA PHE A 65 -1.91 -7.43 -1.67
C PHE A 65 -2.19 -6.92 -0.27
N ALA A 66 -1.65 -7.61 0.71
CA ALA A 66 -1.70 -7.20 2.11
C ALA A 66 -0.34 -7.53 2.71
N VAL A 67 0.34 -6.53 3.24
CA VAL A 67 1.70 -6.66 3.75
C VAL A 67 1.76 -6.15 5.17
N LYS A 68 2.35 -6.92 6.07
CA LYS A 68 2.58 -6.43 7.44
C LYS A 68 3.63 -5.33 7.39
N TYR A 69 3.48 -4.31 8.19
CA TYR A 69 4.47 -3.23 8.22
C TYR A 69 5.87 -3.75 8.53
N SER A 70 5.97 -4.77 9.38
CA SER A 70 7.27 -5.36 9.73
C SER A 70 7.95 -6.07 8.55
N ASP A 71 7.21 -6.41 7.50
CA ASP A 71 7.76 -7.04 6.31
C ASP A 71 8.20 -6.03 5.25
N ILE A 72 7.94 -4.74 5.46
CA ILE A 72 8.40 -3.69 4.55
C ILE A 72 9.87 -3.43 4.84
N LYS A 73 10.72 -3.61 3.84
CA LYS A 73 12.17 -3.49 4.00
C LYS A 73 12.76 -2.21 3.43
N GLU A 74 12.13 -1.65 2.42
CA GLU A 74 12.62 -0.43 1.79
C GLU A 74 11.47 0.37 1.20
N LEU A 75 11.59 1.69 1.27
CA LEU A 75 10.61 2.61 0.70
C LEU A 75 11.38 3.68 -0.07
N LYS A 76 11.03 3.88 -1.34
CA LYS A 76 11.66 4.89 -2.18
C LYS A 76 10.65 5.66 -2.99
N LEU A 77 10.88 6.95 -3.16
CA LEU A 77 10.11 7.75 -4.11
C LEU A 77 10.61 7.39 -5.51
N VAL A 78 9.69 7.10 -6.41
CA VAL A 78 10.02 6.74 -7.79
C VAL A 78 9.06 7.43 -8.74
N ASN A 79 9.42 7.45 -10.01
CA ASN A 79 8.49 7.89 -11.04
C ASN A 79 7.80 6.64 -11.58
N VAL A 80 6.55 6.78 -11.99
CA VAL A 80 5.76 5.69 -12.57
C VAL A 80 5.31 6.06 -13.97
N GLY A 81 4.84 5.08 -14.70
CA GLY A 81 4.39 5.23 -16.08
C GLY A 81 4.62 3.92 -16.80
N GLY A 82 4.19 3.82 -18.04
CA GLY A 82 4.35 2.61 -18.83
C GLY A 82 5.78 2.47 -19.34
N LEU A 83 5.96 2.74 -20.66
CA LEU A 83 7.28 2.60 -21.25
C LEU A 83 8.24 3.66 -20.73
N ILE A 84 7.76 4.86 -20.46
CA ILE A 84 8.60 5.96 -19.98
C ILE A 84 8.09 6.40 -18.61
N PRO A 85 8.75 6.01 -17.52
CA PRO A 85 8.31 6.37 -16.18
C PRO A 85 8.68 7.81 -15.83
N ILE A 86 7.78 8.73 -16.11
CA ILE A 86 8.00 10.13 -15.87
C ILE A 86 7.02 10.77 -14.87
N ILE A 87 6.03 10.04 -14.41
CA ILE A 87 5.03 10.58 -13.49
C ILE A 87 5.57 10.52 -12.05
N PRO A 88 5.81 11.67 -11.40
CA PRO A 88 6.45 11.70 -10.09
C PRO A 88 5.48 11.50 -8.93
N THR A 89 4.72 10.42 -8.96
CA THR A 89 3.73 10.14 -7.92
C THR A 89 3.95 8.78 -7.26
N GLY A 90 5.03 8.11 -7.57
CA GLY A 90 5.22 6.74 -7.13
C GLY A 90 5.97 6.56 -5.82
N ILE A 91 5.61 5.50 -5.12
CA ILE A 91 6.35 4.98 -3.97
C ILE A 91 6.64 3.53 -4.31
N LYS A 92 7.90 3.15 -4.29
CA LYS A 92 8.25 1.74 -4.45
C LYS A 92 8.36 1.14 -3.06
N VAL A 93 7.54 0.16 -2.78
CA VAL A 93 7.51 -0.54 -1.49
C VAL A 93 8.14 -1.91 -1.70
N THR A 94 9.27 -2.14 -1.05
CA THR A 94 9.97 -3.42 -1.15
C THR A 94 9.67 -4.22 0.11
N CYS A 95 9.09 -5.39 -0.07
CA CYS A 95 8.61 -6.22 1.02
C CYS A 95 9.25 -7.61 1.00
N LEU A 96 9.37 -8.21 2.17
CA LEU A 96 9.79 -9.59 2.29
C LEU A 96 8.53 -10.45 2.34
N ASN A 97 8.46 -11.48 1.52
CA ASN A 97 7.40 -12.47 1.65
C ASN A 97 7.87 -13.52 2.66
N PRO A 98 7.26 -13.58 3.86
CA PRO A 98 7.74 -14.47 4.90
C PRO A 98 7.55 -15.96 4.56
N GLU A 99 6.64 -16.27 3.62
CA GLU A 99 6.42 -17.68 3.27
C GLU A 99 7.55 -18.28 2.46
N ASN A 100 8.21 -17.50 1.63
CA ASN A 100 9.27 -18.03 0.78
C ASN A 100 10.59 -17.27 0.88
N GLY A 101 10.67 -16.25 1.73
CA GLY A 101 11.87 -15.44 1.92
C GLY A 101 12.23 -14.56 0.73
N LYS A 102 11.38 -14.47 -0.27
CA LYS A 102 11.68 -13.66 -1.44
C LYS A 102 11.22 -12.22 -1.27
N THR A 103 11.86 -11.34 -2.02
CA THR A 103 11.52 -9.92 -2.01
C THR A 103 10.49 -9.63 -3.09
N VAL A 104 9.47 -8.85 -2.76
CA VAL A 104 8.44 -8.41 -3.68
C VAL A 104 8.43 -6.89 -3.68
N LYS A 105 8.31 -6.29 -4.87
CA LYS A 105 8.28 -4.83 -5.00
C LYS A 105 6.94 -4.38 -5.55
N HIS A 106 6.36 -3.39 -4.90
CA HIS A 106 5.10 -2.79 -5.36
C HIS A 106 5.35 -1.33 -5.70
N LYS A 107 4.95 -0.89 -6.89
CA LYS A 107 5.03 0.52 -7.27
C LYS A 107 3.65 1.11 -7.13
N CYS A 108 3.49 1.96 -6.14
CA CYS A 108 2.21 2.57 -5.82
C CYS A 108 2.22 4.03 -6.24
N SER A 109 1.13 4.51 -6.80
CA SER A 109 1.00 5.91 -7.19
C SER A 109 -0.11 6.53 -6.37
N VAL A 110 0.21 7.58 -5.62
CA VAL A 110 -0.74 8.24 -4.73
C VAL A 110 -0.54 9.74 -4.74
N MET A 111 -1.60 10.47 -4.46
CA MET A 111 -1.49 11.90 -4.22
C MET A 111 -0.76 12.09 -2.89
N LYS A 112 0.00 13.18 -2.76
CA LYS A 112 0.73 13.48 -1.52
C LYS A 112 1.69 12.34 -1.13
N ARG A 113 2.39 11.82 -2.12
CA ARG A 113 3.28 10.66 -1.87
C ARG A 113 4.33 10.89 -0.79
N LYS A 114 4.79 12.13 -0.60
CA LYS A 114 5.80 12.42 0.42
C LYS A 114 5.25 12.23 1.83
N GLU A 115 3.97 12.57 2.02
CA GLU A 115 3.33 12.37 3.31
C GLU A 115 3.09 10.90 3.55
N TRP A 116 2.65 10.17 2.52
CA TRP A 116 2.37 8.73 2.68
C TRP A 116 3.64 7.90 2.84
N ILE A 117 4.74 8.25 2.18
CA ILE A 117 5.97 7.51 2.38
C ILE A 117 6.50 7.69 3.82
N GLU A 118 6.35 8.88 4.40
CA GLU A 118 6.75 9.10 5.78
C GLU A 118 5.84 8.32 6.74
N TYR A 119 4.56 8.26 6.45
CA TYR A 119 3.61 7.46 7.22
C TYR A 119 4.04 5.99 7.22
N LEU A 120 4.36 5.46 6.04
CA LEU A 120 4.80 4.06 5.92
C LEU A 120 6.15 3.82 6.59
N ARG A 121 7.08 4.76 6.50
CA ARG A 121 8.37 4.64 7.18
C ARG A 121 8.18 4.53 8.69
N GLU A 122 7.31 5.35 9.24
CA GLU A 122 7.05 5.31 10.66
C GLU A 122 6.42 3.99 11.07
N LYS A 123 5.42 3.54 10.33
CA LYS A 123 4.74 2.28 10.63
C LYS A 123 5.67 1.07 10.48
N ALA A 124 6.56 1.11 9.50
CA ALA A 124 7.49 0.01 9.24
C ALA A 124 8.74 0.06 10.13
N GLY A 125 8.90 1.11 10.91
CA GLY A 125 10.08 1.27 11.75
C GLY A 125 11.34 1.61 10.95
N LEU A 126 11.19 2.18 9.74
CA LEU A 126 12.31 2.54 8.89
C LEU A 126 12.59 4.02 9.07
N ARG A 127 13.79 4.33 9.53
CA ARG A 127 14.16 5.72 9.73
C ARG A 127 14.63 6.35 8.45
N THR A 128 14.34 7.63 8.32
CA THR A 128 14.86 8.38 7.21
C THR A 128 16.35 8.60 7.44
N LEU A 129 17.13 8.19 6.46
CA LEU A 129 18.55 8.33 6.58
C LEU A 129 19.02 9.75 6.43
N THR A 130 18.22 10.60 5.97
CA THR A 130 18.55 11.91 5.90
C THR A 130 18.41 12.48 7.18
N SER A 131 18.82 12.06 8.07
CA SER A 131 18.64 12.73 9.18
C SER A 131 18.96 14.04 9.00
N GLY A 132 18.57 14.01 8.37
CA GLY A 132 18.84 15.12 8.31
C GLY A 132 18.19 14.92 8.57
#